data_0d90bb25e7d325565a5356f719d2aad7
#
_entry.id   0d90bb25e7d325565a5356f719d2aad7
#
_cell.length_a   1.000
_cell.length_b   1.000
_cell.length_c   1.000
_cell.angle_alpha   90.00
_cell.angle_beta   90.00
_cell.angle_gamma   90.00
#
_symmetry.space_group_name_H-M   'P 1'
#
loop_
_entity.id
_entity.type
_entity.pdbx_description
1 polymer ?
#
loop_
_entity_poly.entity_id
_entity_poly.type
_entity_poly.pdbx_seq_one_letter_code
_entity_poly.pdbx_strand_id
1 'polypeptide(L)'
;MRRTLMAICLCLSIAMGWAQTEGRYDKGSVPVVNGRVMLQETIYTTLGQAESYDRISQWAQQRFSKPKVIVSKFTSNDATNHTLSLTAEEYVVFANRFFVLDRTRINYWVEIQCTEQGATIKMTRINYWYEEEREGGLKFSAEEFITDDAAFNKKGKLLKDQGKFRRGTIDLFDNLVEEINNVLTQ
;
A
#
# COMPACT_ATOMS: atom_id res chain seq x y z
N MET A 1 34.83 22.39 31.21
CA MET A 1 34.54 22.36 29.78
C MET A 1 34.06 20.97 29.27
N ARG A 2 33.41 20.14 30.10
CA ARG A 2 32.98 18.76 29.72
C ARG A 2 31.44 18.55 29.74
N ARG A 3 30.67 19.57 30.08
CA ARG A 3 29.18 19.47 30.21
C ARG A 3 28.38 20.11 29.07
N THR A 4 29.03 20.84 28.17
CA THR A 4 28.38 21.53 27.04
C THR A 4 28.35 20.72 25.72
N LEU A 5 29.10 19.61 25.64
CA LEU A 5 29.11 18.74 24.41
C LEU A 5 28.01 17.70 24.40
N MET A 6 27.33 17.43 25.53
CA MET A 6 26.25 16.41 25.59
C MET A 6 24.88 16.92 25.20
N ALA A 7 24.68 18.24 25.16
CA ALA A 7 23.37 18.82 24.81
C ALA A 7 23.14 18.98 23.31
N ILE A 8 24.19 18.93 22.49
CA ILE A 8 24.09 19.12 21.02
C ILE A 8 23.72 17.82 20.27
N CYS A 9 24.08 16.65 20.82
CA CYS A 9 23.73 15.35 20.19
C CYS A 9 22.25 14.94 20.32
N LEU A 10 21.51 15.50 21.29
CA LEU A 10 20.10 15.12 21.50
C LEU A 10 19.12 15.85 20.57
N CYS A 11 19.53 16.98 20.00
CA CYS A 11 18.67 17.77 19.10
C CYS A 11 18.71 17.30 17.63
N LEU A 12 19.72 16.51 17.23
CA LEU A 12 19.82 16.00 15.85
C LEU A 12 18.99 14.74 15.59
N SER A 13 18.59 14.00 16.61
CA SER A 13 17.80 12.77 16.44
C SER A 13 16.30 13.00 16.25
N ILE A 14 15.78 14.20 16.52
CA ILE A 14 14.35 14.51 16.39
C ILE A 14 14.02 15.00 14.95
N ALA A 15 14.99 15.50 14.20
CA ALA A 15 14.78 16.02 12.86
C ALA A 15 14.67 14.93 11.78
N MET A 16 15.12 13.68 12.04
CA MET A 16 15.06 12.59 11.06
C MET A 16 13.67 11.94 10.93
N GLY A 17 12.79 12.05 11.93
CA GLY A 17 11.47 11.43 11.91
C GLY A 17 10.44 12.17 11.04
N TRP A 18 10.65 13.43 10.72
CA TRP A 18 9.70 14.25 9.94
C TRP A 18 10.00 14.28 8.44
N ALA A 19 11.25 14.02 8.04
CA ALA A 19 11.65 14.03 6.63
C ALA A 19 11.18 12.78 5.85
N GLN A 20 10.93 11.65 6.53
CA GLN A 20 10.47 10.42 5.86
C GLN A 20 8.99 10.46 5.45
N THR A 21 8.17 11.30 6.07
CA THR A 21 6.73 11.36 5.76
C THR A 21 6.41 12.24 4.55
N GLU A 22 7.22 13.23 4.23
CA GLU A 22 6.97 14.13 3.09
C GLU A 22 7.32 13.47 1.75
N GLY A 23 8.40 12.70 1.65
CA GLY A 23 8.82 12.01 0.43
C GLY A 23 7.96 10.82 -0.01
N ARG A 24 7.16 10.25 0.92
CA ARG A 24 6.40 9.03 0.69
C ARG A 24 5.33 9.15 -0.42
N TYR A 25 4.74 10.31 -0.59
CA TYR A 25 3.68 10.56 -1.57
C TYR A 25 4.14 11.39 -2.76
N ASP A 26 5.41 11.75 -2.79
CA ASP A 26 6.02 12.61 -3.80
C ASP A 26 6.10 11.92 -5.17
N LYS A 27 6.60 12.65 -6.15
CA LYS A 27 6.85 12.09 -7.48
C LYS A 27 7.80 10.89 -7.39
N GLY A 28 7.51 9.87 -8.19
CA GLY A 28 8.22 8.59 -8.17
C GLY A 28 7.64 7.53 -7.22
N SER A 29 6.75 7.90 -6.27
CA SER A 29 6.18 6.95 -5.32
C SER A 29 5.10 6.02 -5.93
N VAL A 30 4.65 6.29 -7.14
CA VAL A 30 3.69 5.45 -7.87
C VAL A 30 4.31 5.07 -9.21
N PRO A 31 5.12 4.00 -9.25
CA PRO A 31 5.76 3.52 -10.47
C PRO A 31 4.73 3.05 -11.51
N VAL A 32 5.01 3.35 -12.78
CA VAL A 32 4.26 2.83 -13.92
C VAL A 32 5.16 1.90 -14.72
N VAL A 33 4.78 0.62 -14.79
CA VAL A 33 5.52 -0.43 -15.50
C VAL A 33 4.64 -0.99 -16.62
N ASN A 34 5.11 -0.91 -17.85
CA ASN A 34 4.35 -1.34 -19.04
C ASN A 34 2.94 -0.70 -19.11
N GLY A 35 2.86 0.61 -18.78
CA GLY A 35 1.61 1.36 -18.80
C GLY A 35 0.64 1.08 -17.65
N ARG A 36 1.08 0.35 -16.61
CA ARG A 36 0.27 0.04 -15.43
C ARG A 36 0.93 0.50 -14.15
N VAL A 37 0.14 1.03 -13.24
CA VAL A 37 0.58 1.29 -11.87
C VAL A 37 0.92 -0.04 -11.21
N MET A 38 2.12 -0.11 -10.63
CA MET A 38 2.59 -1.28 -9.90
C MET A 38 3.33 -0.83 -8.64
N LEU A 39 2.69 -1.02 -7.48
CA LEU A 39 3.36 -0.90 -6.20
C LEU A 39 4.00 -2.23 -5.85
N GLN A 40 5.28 -2.23 -5.48
CA GLN A 40 6.03 -3.43 -5.19
C GLN A 40 6.98 -3.18 -4.03
N GLU A 41 7.09 -4.18 -3.14
CA GLU A 41 8.06 -4.19 -2.04
C GLU A 41 8.62 -5.59 -1.85
N THR A 42 9.87 -5.68 -1.38
CA THR A 42 10.51 -6.95 -1.01
C THR A 42 10.83 -6.92 0.47
N ILE A 43 10.29 -7.89 1.19
CA ILE A 43 10.45 -8.06 2.63
C ILE A 43 11.47 -9.18 2.84
N TYR A 44 12.60 -8.86 3.46
CA TYR A 44 13.65 -9.83 3.76
C TYR A 44 13.38 -10.53 5.08
N THR A 45 13.66 -11.84 5.13
CA THR A 45 13.52 -12.66 6.34
C THR A 45 14.58 -13.74 6.38
N THR A 46 14.83 -14.28 7.56
CA THR A 46 15.68 -15.45 7.78
C THR A 46 14.91 -16.77 7.74
N LEU A 47 13.58 -16.72 7.56
CA LEU A 47 12.75 -17.91 7.40
C LEU A 47 13.01 -18.56 6.04
N GLY A 48 12.93 -19.87 5.98
CA GLY A 48 12.96 -20.60 4.72
C GLY A 48 11.75 -20.26 3.83
N GLN A 49 11.91 -20.48 2.52
CA GLN A 49 10.90 -20.15 1.50
C GLN A 49 9.53 -20.79 1.81
N ALA A 50 9.50 -22.08 2.13
CA ALA A 50 8.26 -22.80 2.43
C ALA A 50 7.57 -22.26 3.68
N GLU A 51 8.31 -22.01 4.76
CA GLU A 51 7.76 -21.44 6.00
C GLU A 51 7.22 -20.03 5.77
N SER A 52 7.94 -19.19 5.03
CA SER A 52 7.47 -17.86 4.66
C SER A 52 6.16 -17.92 3.87
N TYR A 53 6.05 -18.84 2.93
CA TYR A 53 4.83 -19.06 2.15
C TYR A 53 3.66 -19.51 3.03
N ASP A 54 3.88 -20.48 3.94
CA ASP A 54 2.82 -21.00 4.82
C ASP A 54 2.27 -19.88 5.73
N ARG A 55 3.15 -19.08 6.34
CA ARG A 55 2.75 -17.95 7.19
C ARG A 55 1.98 -16.89 6.40
N ILE A 56 2.47 -16.53 5.22
CA ILE A 56 1.82 -15.54 4.35
C ILE A 56 0.48 -16.05 3.83
N SER A 57 0.39 -17.33 3.44
CA SER A 57 -0.87 -17.94 2.99
C SER A 57 -1.93 -17.94 4.09
N GLN A 58 -1.55 -18.27 5.32
CA GLN A 58 -2.44 -18.22 6.49
C GLN A 58 -2.87 -16.77 6.79
N TRP A 59 -1.93 -15.83 6.80
CA TRP A 59 -2.24 -14.41 6.95
C TRP A 59 -3.22 -13.91 5.88
N ALA A 60 -2.98 -14.24 4.62
CA ALA A 60 -3.84 -13.80 3.52
C ALA A 60 -5.27 -14.32 3.68
N GLN A 61 -5.46 -15.60 4.04
CA GLN A 61 -6.77 -16.17 4.31
C GLN A 61 -7.49 -15.40 5.43
N GLN A 62 -6.80 -15.09 6.52
CA GLN A 62 -7.35 -14.33 7.64
C GLN A 62 -7.62 -12.87 7.29
N ARG A 63 -6.66 -12.19 6.62
CA ARG A 63 -6.74 -10.77 6.27
C ARG A 63 -7.90 -10.49 5.31
N PHE A 64 -8.03 -11.31 4.28
CA PHE A 64 -9.00 -11.10 3.22
C PHE A 64 -10.38 -11.71 3.49
N SER A 65 -10.57 -12.36 4.63
CA SER A 65 -11.89 -12.75 5.16
C SER A 65 -12.46 -11.79 6.21
N LYS A 66 -11.73 -10.72 6.57
CA LYS A 66 -12.21 -9.74 7.56
C LYS A 66 -13.39 -8.91 7.02
N PRO A 67 -14.31 -8.43 7.89
CA PRO A 67 -15.49 -7.66 7.48
C PRO A 67 -15.19 -6.36 6.72
N LYS A 68 -13.96 -5.80 6.85
CA LYS A 68 -13.54 -4.61 6.08
C LYS A 68 -13.34 -4.88 4.60
N VAL A 69 -13.15 -6.16 4.21
CA VAL A 69 -13.01 -6.59 2.83
C VAL A 69 -14.39 -6.90 2.28
N ILE A 70 -14.81 -6.19 1.25
CA ILE A 70 -16.13 -6.33 0.64
C ILE A 70 -16.21 -7.63 -0.15
N VAL A 71 -15.19 -7.86 -0.98
CA VAL A 71 -15.04 -9.07 -1.80
C VAL A 71 -13.57 -9.43 -1.87
N SER A 72 -13.26 -10.71 -1.80
CA SER A 72 -11.94 -11.24 -2.13
C SER A 72 -12.05 -12.56 -2.87
N LYS A 73 -11.08 -12.83 -3.73
CA LYS A 73 -10.98 -14.09 -4.45
C LYS A 73 -9.53 -14.48 -4.66
N PHE A 74 -9.13 -15.61 -4.11
CA PHE A 74 -7.84 -16.22 -4.45
C PHE A 74 -7.89 -16.72 -5.90
N THR A 75 -6.97 -16.24 -6.73
CA THR A 75 -6.82 -16.62 -8.12
C THR A 75 -5.75 -17.69 -8.31
N SER A 76 -4.77 -17.74 -7.41
CA SER A 76 -3.76 -18.78 -7.29
C SER A 76 -3.31 -18.92 -5.85
N ASN A 77 -3.05 -20.17 -5.44
CA ASN A 77 -2.41 -20.51 -4.16
C ASN A 77 -1.55 -21.74 -4.42
N ASP A 78 -0.32 -21.51 -4.89
CA ASP A 78 0.59 -22.55 -5.39
C ASP A 78 1.71 -22.79 -4.38
N ALA A 79 1.55 -23.83 -3.57
CA ALA A 79 2.53 -24.26 -2.57
C ALA A 79 3.81 -24.82 -3.20
N THR A 80 3.77 -25.29 -4.46
CA THR A 80 4.95 -25.83 -5.13
C THR A 80 5.89 -24.72 -5.56
N ASN A 81 5.34 -23.64 -6.11
CA ASN A 81 6.11 -22.50 -6.56
C ASN A 81 6.16 -21.37 -5.50
N HIS A 82 5.55 -21.57 -4.33
CA HIS A 82 5.46 -20.61 -3.23
C HIS A 82 4.93 -19.24 -3.71
N THR A 83 3.86 -19.28 -4.51
CA THR A 83 3.19 -18.09 -5.03
C THR A 83 1.74 -18.02 -4.59
N LEU A 84 1.28 -16.80 -4.34
CA LEU A 84 -0.09 -16.51 -3.98
C LEU A 84 -0.58 -15.31 -4.79
N SER A 85 -1.79 -15.42 -5.35
CA SER A 85 -2.42 -14.31 -6.06
C SER A 85 -3.90 -14.22 -5.69
N LEU A 86 -4.37 -13.00 -5.48
CA LEU A 86 -5.76 -12.73 -5.16
C LEU A 86 -6.22 -11.38 -5.72
N THR A 87 -7.54 -11.23 -5.84
CA THR A 87 -8.20 -9.94 -6.01
C THR A 87 -8.91 -9.56 -4.72
N ALA A 88 -8.93 -8.29 -4.40
CA ALA A 88 -9.67 -7.79 -3.25
C ALA A 88 -10.37 -6.46 -3.57
N GLU A 89 -11.44 -6.22 -2.82
CA GLU A 89 -12.22 -4.99 -2.86
C GLU A 89 -12.53 -4.56 -1.43
N GLU A 90 -12.16 -3.32 -1.09
CA GLU A 90 -12.40 -2.74 0.23
C GLU A 90 -12.55 -1.22 0.15
N TYR A 91 -12.93 -0.57 1.25
CA TYR A 91 -13.01 0.88 1.31
C TYR A 91 -11.70 1.50 1.76
N VAL A 92 -11.25 2.51 1.02
CA VAL A 92 -10.25 3.48 1.49
C VAL A 92 -10.98 4.72 1.98
N VAL A 93 -10.81 5.05 3.26
CA VAL A 93 -11.46 6.19 3.91
C VAL A 93 -10.51 7.38 3.91
N PHE A 94 -10.89 8.47 3.25
CA PHE A 94 -10.11 9.71 3.18
C PHE A 94 -10.42 10.67 4.33
N ALA A 95 -11.70 10.70 4.76
CA ALA A 95 -12.12 11.46 5.91
C ALA A 95 -13.35 10.81 6.57
N ASN A 96 -13.34 10.78 7.89
CA ASN A 96 -14.47 10.40 8.70
C ASN A 96 -14.69 11.49 9.75
N ARG A 97 -15.60 12.41 9.46
CA ARG A 97 -15.96 13.53 10.34
C ARG A 97 -17.46 13.54 10.56
N PHE A 98 -17.90 14.28 11.57
CA PHE A 98 -19.32 14.43 11.88
C PHE A 98 -20.10 14.86 10.61
N PHE A 99 -21.02 14.01 10.14
CA PHE A 99 -21.82 14.13 8.90
C PHE A 99 -21.04 14.02 7.56
N VAL A 100 -19.74 13.70 7.55
CA VAL A 100 -18.99 13.55 6.29
C VAL A 100 -18.18 12.26 6.33
N LEU A 101 -18.57 11.30 5.50
CA LEU A 101 -17.78 10.10 5.21
C LEU A 101 -17.29 10.19 3.76
N ASP A 102 -16.01 10.56 3.59
CA ASP A 102 -15.35 10.60 2.28
C ASP A 102 -14.52 9.32 2.12
N ARG A 103 -14.96 8.44 1.22
CA ARG A 103 -14.34 7.14 0.97
C ARG A 103 -14.46 6.76 -0.50
N THR A 104 -13.62 5.84 -0.94
CA THR A 104 -13.74 5.18 -2.22
C THR A 104 -13.71 3.67 -2.03
N ARG A 105 -14.46 2.94 -2.86
CA ARG A 105 -14.25 1.53 -3.04
C ARG A 105 -13.04 1.35 -3.94
N ILE A 106 -12.08 0.52 -3.53
CA ILE A 106 -10.89 0.18 -4.29
C ILE A 106 -10.90 -1.31 -4.62
N ASN A 107 -10.67 -1.63 -5.88
CA ASN A 107 -10.45 -3.00 -6.36
C ASN A 107 -9.01 -3.11 -6.84
N TYR A 108 -8.32 -4.19 -6.46
CA TYR A 108 -6.91 -4.39 -6.78
C TYR A 108 -6.52 -5.86 -6.83
N TRP A 109 -5.39 -6.14 -7.47
CA TRP A 109 -4.76 -7.45 -7.47
C TRP A 109 -3.53 -7.42 -6.57
N VAL A 110 -3.35 -8.51 -5.80
CA VAL A 110 -2.12 -8.78 -5.04
C VAL A 110 -1.50 -10.05 -5.57
N GLU A 111 -0.20 -10.00 -5.81
CA GLU A 111 0.64 -11.14 -6.14
C GLU A 111 1.79 -11.18 -5.13
N ILE A 112 2.04 -12.36 -4.54
CA ILE A 112 3.13 -12.56 -3.59
C ILE A 112 3.95 -13.75 -4.05
N GLN A 113 5.27 -13.55 -4.10
CA GLN A 113 6.26 -14.58 -4.42
C GLN A 113 7.22 -14.72 -3.24
N CYS A 114 7.25 -15.88 -2.62
CA CYS A 114 8.26 -16.21 -1.60
C CYS A 114 9.51 -16.78 -2.26
N THR A 115 10.67 -16.42 -1.72
CA THR A 115 11.99 -16.89 -2.12
C THR A 115 12.81 -17.25 -0.89
N GLU A 116 14.00 -17.81 -1.05
CA GLU A 116 14.93 -18.10 0.06
C GLU A 116 15.39 -16.83 0.82
N GLN A 117 15.21 -15.64 0.24
CA GLN A 117 15.64 -14.38 0.84
C GLN A 117 14.50 -13.58 1.48
N GLY A 118 13.24 -13.98 1.24
CA GLY A 118 12.06 -13.29 1.72
C GLY A 118 10.87 -13.37 0.79
N ALA A 119 10.01 -12.38 0.84
CA ALA A 119 8.79 -12.32 0.03
C ALA A 119 8.70 -11.00 -0.74
N THR A 120 8.35 -11.07 -2.02
CA THR A 120 8.01 -9.89 -2.83
C THR A 120 6.50 -9.81 -2.98
N ILE A 121 5.91 -8.68 -2.56
CA ILE A 121 4.50 -8.34 -2.77
C ILE A 121 4.37 -7.32 -3.89
N LYS A 122 3.38 -7.51 -4.76
CA LYS A 122 2.98 -6.57 -5.82
C LYS A 122 1.51 -6.27 -5.72
N MET A 123 1.14 -4.99 -5.89
CA MET A 123 -0.25 -4.55 -6.03
C MET A 123 -0.42 -3.85 -7.37
N THR A 124 -1.36 -4.34 -8.18
CA THR A 124 -1.60 -3.91 -9.56
C THR A 124 -3.09 -3.86 -9.89
N ARG A 125 -3.44 -3.41 -11.12
CA ARG A 125 -4.81 -3.36 -11.63
C ARG A 125 -5.75 -2.66 -10.67
N ILE A 126 -5.31 -1.50 -10.17
CA ILE A 126 -6.00 -0.73 -9.15
C ILE A 126 -7.09 0.12 -9.81
N ASN A 127 -8.33 -0.06 -9.36
CA ASN A 127 -9.49 0.68 -9.85
C ASN A 127 -10.28 1.24 -8.68
N TYR A 128 -10.94 2.36 -8.91
CA TYR A 128 -11.73 3.06 -7.91
C TYR A 128 -13.19 3.16 -8.36
N TRP A 129 -14.08 3.10 -7.37
CA TRP A 129 -15.47 3.46 -7.53
C TRP A 129 -15.82 4.44 -6.40
N TYR A 130 -15.83 5.73 -6.76
CA TYR A 130 -16.00 6.83 -5.83
C TYR A 130 -17.43 7.36 -5.89
N GLU A 131 -17.99 7.77 -4.74
CA GLU A 131 -19.37 8.26 -4.61
C GLU A 131 -20.41 7.30 -5.24
N GLU A 132 -20.23 6.00 -5.05
CA GLU A 132 -21.06 4.95 -5.66
C GLU A 132 -22.57 5.10 -5.39
N GLU A 133 -22.94 5.80 -4.31
CA GLU A 133 -24.32 6.07 -3.91
C GLU A 133 -24.95 7.26 -4.64
N ARG A 134 -24.17 8.00 -5.46
CA ARG A 134 -24.61 9.17 -6.21
C ARG A 134 -24.64 8.86 -7.71
N GLU A 135 -25.84 8.67 -8.29
CA GLU A 135 -26.04 8.48 -9.73
C GLU A 135 -25.12 7.41 -10.35
N GLY A 136 -24.76 6.37 -9.58
CA GLY A 136 -23.87 5.30 -10.00
C GLY A 136 -22.38 5.58 -9.79
N GLY A 137 -22.01 6.75 -9.27
CA GLY A 137 -20.66 7.10 -8.90
C GLY A 137 -19.68 7.31 -10.06
N LEU A 138 -18.42 7.54 -9.72
CA LEU A 138 -17.33 7.75 -10.66
C LEU A 138 -16.39 6.55 -10.63
N LYS A 139 -16.08 6.00 -11.80
CA LYS A 139 -15.14 4.87 -11.96
C LYS A 139 -13.94 5.33 -12.76
N PHE A 140 -12.74 5.04 -12.26
CA PHE A 140 -11.47 5.35 -12.91
C PHE A 140 -10.36 4.43 -12.41
N SER A 141 -9.29 4.32 -13.20
CA SER A 141 -8.11 3.53 -12.86
C SER A 141 -7.07 4.34 -12.08
N ALA A 142 -6.14 3.65 -11.46
CA ALA A 142 -4.97 4.30 -10.83
C ALA A 142 -4.11 5.03 -11.87
N GLU A 143 -3.98 4.47 -13.07
CA GLU A 143 -3.24 5.04 -14.18
C GLU A 143 -3.79 6.43 -14.57
N GLU A 144 -5.11 6.58 -14.54
CA GLU A 144 -5.78 7.85 -14.90
C GLU A 144 -5.74 8.88 -13.77
N PHE A 145 -5.49 8.46 -12.52
CA PHE A 145 -5.79 9.34 -11.40
C PHE A 145 -4.63 9.59 -10.42
N ILE A 146 -3.76 8.59 -10.15
CA ILE A 146 -2.73 8.71 -9.11
C ILE A 146 -1.29 8.69 -9.61
N THR A 147 -1.05 8.55 -10.92
CA THR A 147 0.29 8.65 -11.50
C THR A 147 0.87 10.05 -11.31
N ASP A 148 2.18 10.21 -11.50
CA ASP A 148 2.82 11.51 -11.37
C ASP A 148 2.25 12.54 -12.35
N ASP A 149 1.95 12.12 -13.58
CA ASP A 149 1.38 12.99 -14.60
C ASP A 149 -0.06 13.43 -14.27
N ALA A 150 -0.84 12.54 -13.67
CA ALA A 150 -2.23 12.81 -13.30
C ALA A 150 -2.36 13.57 -11.97
N ALA A 151 -1.50 13.27 -11.00
CA ALA A 151 -1.68 13.75 -9.63
C ALA A 151 -0.95 15.06 -9.32
N PHE A 152 0.01 15.49 -10.15
CA PHE A 152 0.75 16.73 -9.91
C PHE A 152 0.46 17.79 -10.98
N ASN A 153 0.34 19.03 -10.54
CA ASN A 153 0.22 20.16 -11.48
C ASN A 153 1.59 20.52 -12.11
N LYS A 154 1.57 21.45 -13.08
CA LYS A 154 2.79 21.92 -13.78
C LYS A 154 3.86 22.52 -12.85
N LYS A 155 3.48 22.94 -11.62
CA LYS A 155 4.41 23.49 -10.61
C LYS A 155 4.94 22.39 -9.67
N GLY A 156 4.64 21.10 -9.92
CA GLY A 156 5.04 19.98 -9.08
C GLY A 156 4.25 19.84 -7.77
N LYS A 157 3.13 20.55 -7.61
CA LYS A 157 2.28 20.45 -6.43
C LYS A 157 1.25 19.34 -6.62
N LEU A 158 1.13 18.45 -5.62
CA LEU A 158 0.11 17.41 -5.56
C LEU A 158 -1.30 18.04 -5.54
N LEU A 159 -2.15 17.63 -6.46
CA LEU A 159 -3.54 18.06 -6.56
C LEU A 159 -4.35 17.48 -5.39
N LYS A 160 -5.40 18.21 -4.97
CA LYS A 160 -6.16 17.85 -3.77
C LYS A 160 -6.88 16.51 -3.90
N ASP A 161 -7.63 16.35 -4.99
CA ASP A 161 -8.47 15.17 -5.17
C ASP A 161 -7.62 13.93 -5.54
N GLN A 162 -6.77 14.05 -6.54
CA GLN A 162 -5.81 12.99 -6.89
C GLN A 162 -4.91 12.61 -5.72
N GLY A 163 -4.50 13.60 -4.93
CA GLY A 163 -3.64 13.40 -3.78
C GLY A 163 -4.27 12.56 -2.67
N LYS A 164 -5.59 12.67 -2.43
CA LYS A 164 -6.24 11.80 -1.42
C LYS A 164 -6.28 10.35 -1.87
N PHE A 165 -6.53 10.08 -3.16
CA PHE A 165 -6.48 8.72 -3.71
C PHE A 165 -5.06 8.15 -3.72
N ARG A 166 -4.08 8.97 -4.15
CA ARG A 166 -2.66 8.57 -4.16
C ARG A 166 -2.19 8.18 -2.76
N ARG A 167 -2.43 9.01 -1.75
CA ARG A 167 -2.09 8.70 -0.35
C ARG A 167 -2.81 7.46 0.14
N GLY A 168 -4.12 7.39 -0.01
CA GLY A 168 -4.89 6.25 0.47
C GLY A 168 -4.48 4.92 -0.18
N THR A 169 -4.05 4.93 -1.44
CA THR A 169 -3.58 3.73 -2.14
C THR A 169 -2.19 3.31 -1.65
N ILE A 170 -1.27 4.26 -1.49
CA ILE A 170 0.06 3.98 -0.93
C ILE A 170 -0.08 3.48 0.51
N ASP A 171 -0.91 4.12 1.34
CA ASP A 171 -1.14 3.71 2.72
C ASP A 171 -1.74 2.30 2.82
N LEU A 172 -2.67 1.96 1.93
CA LEU A 172 -3.21 0.60 1.86
C LEU A 172 -2.13 -0.43 1.52
N PHE A 173 -1.29 -0.14 0.52
CA PHE A 173 -0.19 -1.02 0.13
C PHE A 173 0.83 -1.20 1.26
N ASP A 174 1.25 -0.10 1.89
CA ASP A 174 2.21 -0.14 2.99
C ASP A 174 1.66 -0.91 4.21
N ASN A 175 0.36 -0.79 4.50
CA ASN A 175 -0.27 -1.59 5.55
C ASN A 175 -0.22 -3.11 5.23
N LEU A 176 -0.39 -3.50 3.96
CA LEU A 176 -0.23 -4.90 3.56
C LEU A 176 1.22 -5.37 3.73
N VAL A 177 2.19 -4.55 3.34
CA VAL A 177 3.63 -4.81 3.53
C VAL A 177 3.96 -4.97 5.01
N GLU A 178 3.49 -4.05 5.86
CA GLU A 178 3.69 -4.10 7.31
C GLU A 178 3.06 -5.36 7.94
N GLU A 179 1.83 -5.69 7.56
CA GLU A 179 1.16 -6.91 8.04
C GLU A 179 1.96 -8.17 7.67
N ILE A 180 2.51 -8.25 6.43
CA ILE A 180 3.35 -9.37 5.98
C ILE A 180 4.68 -9.39 6.75
N ASN A 181 5.33 -8.23 6.90
CA ASN A 181 6.57 -8.15 7.67
C ASN A 181 6.38 -8.67 9.10
N ASN A 182 5.27 -8.31 9.74
CA ASN A 182 4.95 -8.76 11.09
C ASN A 182 4.79 -10.29 11.19
N VAL A 183 4.20 -10.96 10.20
CA VAL A 183 4.07 -12.43 10.24
C VAL A 183 5.37 -13.16 9.88
N LEU A 184 6.30 -12.49 9.21
CA LEU A 184 7.61 -13.04 8.89
C LEU A 184 8.66 -12.82 9.98
N THR A 185 8.38 -11.94 10.96
CA THR A 185 9.31 -11.59 12.06
C THR A 185 8.88 -12.16 13.41
N GLN A 186 7.69 -12.70 13.53
CA GLN A 186 7.18 -13.42 14.72
C GLN A 186 7.65 -14.88 14.72
#